data_c51448f10151163f461debe18e57cb2b
#
_entry.id   c51448f10151163f461debe18e57cb2b
#
_cell.length_a   1.000
_cell.length_b   1.000
_cell.length_c   1.000
_cell.angle_alpha   90.00
_cell.angle_beta   90.00
_cell.angle_gamma   90.00
#
_symmetry.space_group_name_H-M   'P 1'
#
loop_
_entity.id
_entity.type
_entity.pdbx_description
1 polymer ?
#
loop_
_entity_poly.entity_id
_entity_poly.type
_entity_poly.pdbx_seq_one_letter_code
_entity_poly.pdbx_strand_id
1 'polypeptide(L)'
;CNLRFDDTNPDAEEQEYVDGIANDVKWLGFDWAGEPRYASSYFDQLYTWAIQLIEQGDAYVDLQSPEEIRLNRGNFIELGKNSPQRDATIAENLARFEQMRNGELGEGQAVLRAKIDMSSPNVHMRDPIMYRILHSEHHQTGDTWKIYPMYDYAHPLSDAIEGITHSLCTLEFVDHRPFYDWVVEKVKSPS
;
A
#
# COMPACT_ATOMS: atom_id res chain seq x y z
N CYS A 1 16.11 -15.12 10.19
CA CYS A 1 15.10 -14.04 10.16
C CYS A 1 15.63 -12.86 9.35
N ASN A 2 14.73 -12.13 8.70
CA ASN A 2 14.99 -10.81 8.15
C ASN A 2 14.38 -9.76 9.09
N LEU A 3 15.00 -8.60 9.17
CA LEU A 3 14.39 -7.39 9.74
C LEU A 3 14.04 -6.48 8.57
N ARG A 4 12.75 -6.10 8.44
CA ARG A 4 12.30 -5.14 7.44
C ARG A 4 11.56 -4.00 8.11
N PHE A 5 11.88 -2.80 7.68
CA PHE A 5 11.12 -1.60 7.98
C PHE A 5 10.13 -1.34 6.84
N ASP A 6 8.85 -1.27 7.17
CA ASP A 6 7.77 -0.99 6.21
C ASP A 6 7.59 0.53 6.08
N ASP A 7 8.66 1.19 5.62
CA ASP A 7 8.82 2.64 5.50
C ASP A 7 7.99 3.25 4.36
N THR A 8 6.66 3.14 4.46
CA THR A 8 5.69 3.63 3.47
C THR A 8 5.06 4.98 3.81
N ASN A 9 5.42 5.55 4.96
CA ASN A 9 4.89 6.83 5.42
C ASN A 9 6.01 7.83 5.74
N PRO A 10 6.42 8.71 4.79
CA PRO A 10 7.52 9.65 5.01
C PRO A 10 7.30 10.60 6.20
N ASP A 11 6.04 10.86 6.59
CA ASP A 11 5.72 11.77 7.72
C ASP A 11 5.95 11.14 9.10
N ALA A 12 6.14 9.82 9.17
CA ALA A 12 6.25 9.08 10.43
C ALA A 12 7.57 8.31 10.58
N GLU A 13 8.49 8.45 9.63
CA GLU A 13 9.67 7.60 9.51
C GLU A 13 10.94 8.42 9.62
N GLU A 14 11.59 8.33 10.78
CA GLU A 14 12.87 8.99 11.05
C GLU A 14 13.95 7.95 11.29
N GLN A 15 15.18 8.25 10.87
CA GLN A 15 16.34 7.36 11.06
C GLN A 15 16.56 6.99 12.53
N GLU A 16 16.24 7.89 13.45
CA GLU A 16 16.34 7.64 14.90
C GLU A 16 15.47 6.46 15.35
N TYR A 17 14.27 6.31 14.78
CA TYR A 17 13.39 5.16 15.09
C TYR A 17 13.93 3.85 14.53
N VAL A 18 14.48 3.88 13.32
CA VAL A 18 15.13 2.71 12.71
C VAL A 18 16.28 2.22 13.59
N ASP A 19 17.16 3.12 14.01
CA ASP A 19 18.30 2.81 14.86
C ASP A 19 17.85 2.31 16.24
N GLY A 20 16.82 2.94 16.82
CA GLY A 20 16.23 2.55 18.10
C GLY A 20 15.68 1.12 18.05
N ILE A 21 14.83 0.81 17.07
CA ILE A 21 14.23 -0.52 16.89
C ILE A 21 15.32 -1.58 16.68
N ALA A 22 16.31 -1.31 15.83
CA ALA A 22 17.42 -2.24 15.58
C ALA A 22 18.22 -2.54 16.86
N ASN A 23 18.48 -1.53 17.68
CA ASN A 23 19.15 -1.69 18.97
C ASN A 23 18.31 -2.48 19.97
N ASP A 24 16.99 -2.23 20.03
CA ASP A 24 16.07 -2.93 20.94
C ASP A 24 15.96 -4.42 20.59
N VAL A 25 15.89 -4.76 19.30
CA VAL A 25 15.88 -6.17 18.84
C VAL A 25 17.17 -6.88 19.29
N LYS A 26 18.33 -6.25 19.13
CA LYS A 26 19.62 -6.79 19.60
C LYS A 26 19.68 -6.90 21.11
N TRP A 27 19.19 -5.90 21.84
CA TRP A 27 19.12 -5.92 23.29
C TRP A 27 18.25 -7.07 23.81
N LEU A 28 17.17 -7.42 23.12
CA LEU A 28 16.34 -8.57 23.42
C LEU A 28 17.01 -9.93 23.12
N GLY A 29 18.22 -9.92 22.55
CA GLY A 29 18.98 -11.13 22.24
C GLY A 29 18.65 -11.76 20.90
N PHE A 30 17.96 -11.04 20.02
CA PHE A 30 17.67 -11.48 18.66
C PHE A 30 18.62 -10.82 17.66
N ASP A 31 18.79 -11.49 16.51
CA ASP A 31 19.57 -11.00 15.38
C ASP A 31 18.90 -11.40 14.06
N TRP A 32 19.30 -10.72 12.99
CA TRP A 32 18.77 -10.94 11.65
C TRP A 32 19.90 -11.20 10.64
N ALA A 33 19.55 -11.76 9.49
CA ALA A 33 20.50 -12.08 8.44
C ALA A 33 20.71 -10.88 7.51
N GLY A 34 21.97 -10.51 7.29
CA GLY A 34 22.35 -9.41 6.40
C GLY A 34 22.01 -8.03 6.96
N GLU A 35 21.82 -7.07 6.08
CA GLU A 35 21.42 -5.71 6.43
C GLU A 35 19.90 -5.62 6.61
N PRO A 36 19.39 -4.67 7.44
CA PRO A 36 17.98 -4.35 7.49
C PRO A 36 17.42 -4.03 6.09
N ARG A 37 16.20 -4.47 5.83
CA ARG A 37 15.52 -4.23 4.56
C ARG A 37 14.50 -3.12 4.72
N TYR A 38 14.16 -2.47 3.61
CA TYR A 38 13.22 -1.36 3.58
C TYR A 38 12.20 -1.58 2.47
N ALA A 39 10.91 -1.35 2.74
CA ALA A 39 9.87 -1.42 1.73
C ALA A 39 10.11 -0.41 0.60
N SER A 40 10.70 0.75 0.92
CA SER A 40 11.08 1.78 -0.05
C SER A 40 12.08 1.30 -1.11
N SER A 41 12.88 0.27 -0.82
CA SER A 41 13.79 -0.34 -1.80
C SER A 41 13.03 -1.04 -2.94
N TYR A 42 11.74 -1.31 -2.77
CA TYR A 42 10.87 -2.00 -3.72
C TYR A 42 9.87 -1.07 -4.41
N PHE A 43 9.87 0.23 -4.15
CA PHE A 43 8.86 1.16 -4.67
C PHE A 43 8.71 1.13 -6.18
N ASP A 44 9.80 1.01 -6.94
CA ASP A 44 9.73 0.88 -8.40
C ASP A 44 8.97 -0.38 -8.84
N GLN A 45 9.22 -1.51 -8.17
CA GLN A 45 8.53 -2.76 -8.46
C GLN A 45 7.07 -2.71 -8.02
N LEU A 46 6.78 -2.13 -6.86
CA LEU A 46 5.42 -1.93 -6.35
C LEU A 46 4.62 -1.04 -7.30
N TYR A 47 5.22 0.03 -7.83
CA TYR A 47 4.62 0.90 -8.82
C TYR A 47 4.31 0.17 -10.13
N THR A 48 5.26 -0.64 -10.61
CA THR A 48 5.07 -1.47 -11.82
C THR A 48 3.88 -2.42 -11.66
N TRP A 49 3.74 -3.07 -10.51
CA TRP A 49 2.61 -3.95 -10.22
C TRP A 49 1.29 -3.19 -10.05
N ALA A 50 1.31 -1.97 -9.54
CA ALA A 50 0.12 -1.12 -9.51
C ALA A 50 -0.38 -0.78 -10.93
N ILE A 51 0.52 -0.46 -11.86
CA ILE A 51 0.19 -0.29 -13.28
C ILE A 51 -0.42 -1.57 -13.86
N GLN A 52 0.18 -2.73 -13.59
CA GLN A 52 -0.36 -4.02 -14.03
C GLN A 52 -1.80 -4.26 -13.52
N LEU A 53 -2.08 -3.95 -12.25
CA LEU A 53 -3.43 -4.08 -11.69
C LEU A 53 -4.43 -3.14 -12.39
N ILE A 54 -4.02 -1.92 -12.75
CA ILE A 54 -4.86 -1.01 -13.54
C ILE A 54 -5.14 -1.60 -14.93
N GLU A 55 -4.11 -2.11 -15.61
CA GLU A 55 -4.23 -2.72 -16.95
C GLU A 55 -5.13 -3.96 -16.95
N GLN A 56 -5.16 -4.72 -15.86
CA GLN A 56 -6.04 -5.87 -15.65
C GLN A 56 -7.48 -5.46 -15.32
N GLY A 57 -7.72 -4.18 -14.99
CA GLY A 57 -9.01 -3.69 -14.52
C GLY A 57 -9.30 -4.01 -13.05
N ASP A 58 -8.28 -4.42 -12.30
CA ASP A 58 -8.33 -4.76 -10.87
C ASP A 58 -8.01 -3.56 -9.96
N ALA A 59 -7.72 -2.38 -10.53
CA ALA A 59 -7.50 -1.15 -9.81
C ALA A 59 -8.03 0.07 -10.56
N TYR A 60 -8.38 1.13 -9.82
CA TYR A 60 -8.84 2.40 -10.38
C TYR A 60 -8.42 3.58 -9.51
N VAL A 61 -8.30 4.75 -10.13
CA VAL A 61 -8.03 6.02 -9.43
C VAL A 61 -9.34 6.65 -9.02
N ASP A 62 -9.51 6.83 -7.71
CA ASP A 62 -10.65 7.48 -7.08
C ASP A 62 -10.31 8.93 -6.78
N LEU A 63 -11.19 9.86 -7.22
CA LEU A 63 -11.06 11.30 -7.02
C LEU A 63 -11.93 11.81 -5.86
N GLN A 64 -12.54 10.92 -5.10
CA GLN A 64 -13.30 11.29 -3.91
C GLN A 64 -12.35 11.77 -2.81
N SER A 65 -12.81 12.72 -2.01
CA SER A 65 -12.11 13.16 -0.81
C SER A 65 -12.01 12.02 0.22
N PRO A 66 -11.05 12.07 1.15
CA PRO A 66 -10.93 11.09 2.23
C PRO A 66 -12.23 10.90 3.03
N GLU A 67 -13.00 11.99 3.23
CA GLU A 67 -14.29 11.92 3.93
C GLU A 67 -15.34 11.17 3.13
N GLU A 68 -15.44 11.43 1.82
CA GLU A 68 -16.37 10.73 0.93
C GLU A 68 -16.03 9.24 0.84
N ILE A 69 -14.75 8.89 0.72
CA ILE A 69 -14.30 7.49 0.71
C ILE A 69 -14.70 6.81 2.02
N ARG A 70 -14.48 7.46 3.16
CA ARG A 70 -14.84 6.92 4.47
C ARG A 70 -16.35 6.70 4.60
N LEU A 71 -17.16 7.67 4.18
CA LEU A 71 -18.62 7.57 4.19
C LEU A 71 -19.12 6.48 3.24
N ASN A 72 -18.59 6.44 2.01
CA ASN A 72 -19.01 5.48 0.99
C ASN A 72 -18.51 4.06 1.25
N ARG A 73 -17.45 3.87 2.06
CA ARG A 73 -17.03 2.54 2.51
C ARG A 73 -18.09 1.87 3.39
N GLY A 74 -18.93 2.67 4.06
CA GLY A 74 -19.93 2.16 4.99
C GLY A 74 -19.32 1.61 6.28
N ASN A 75 -20.07 0.78 6.97
CA ASN A 75 -19.70 0.19 8.26
C ASN A 75 -20.19 -1.27 8.36
N PHE A 76 -20.16 -1.86 9.56
CA PHE A 76 -20.61 -3.25 9.78
C PHE A 76 -22.11 -3.48 9.54
N ILE A 77 -22.92 -2.42 9.50
CA ILE A 77 -24.38 -2.48 9.31
C ILE A 77 -24.73 -2.04 7.88
N GLU A 78 -24.06 -1.01 7.37
CA GLU A 78 -24.31 -0.41 6.07
C GLU A 78 -23.28 -0.90 5.05
N LEU A 79 -23.78 -1.35 3.89
CA LEU A 79 -22.93 -1.73 2.77
C LEU A 79 -22.21 -0.50 2.19
N GLY A 80 -21.08 -0.74 1.56
CA GLY A 80 -20.37 0.29 0.82
C GLY A 80 -21.09 0.70 -0.46
N LYS A 81 -20.74 1.88 -0.96
CA LYS A 81 -21.22 2.44 -2.23
C LYS A 81 -20.06 2.56 -3.19
N ASN A 82 -20.32 2.19 -4.45
CA ASN A 82 -19.31 2.35 -5.50
C ASN A 82 -18.92 3.82 -5.68
N SER A 83 -17.62 4.05 -5.89
CA SER A 83 -17.13 5.36 -6.34
C SER A 83 -17.64 5.67 -7.75
N PRO A 84 -17.92 6.94 -8.08
CA PRO A 84 -18.22 7.36 -9.44
C PRO A 84 -17.11 7.01 -10.46
N GLN A 85 -15.86 6.90 -10.00
CA GLN A 85 -14.69 6.58 -10.84
C GLN A 85 -14.44 5.08 -10.98
N ARG A 86 -15.17 4.23 -10.26
CA ARG A 86 -14.92 2.79 -10.20
C ARG A 86 -14.92 2.09 -11.57
N ASP A 87 -15.73 2.60 -12.49
CA ASP A 87 -15.87 2.07 -13.84
C ASP A 87 -15.21 2.95 -14.93
N ALA A 88 -14.26 3.82 -14.52
CA ALA A 88 -13.41 4.56 -15.45
C ALA A 88 -12.58 3.60 -16.32
N THR A 89 -12.27 4.03 -17.53
CA THR A 89 -11.48 3.22 -18.47
C THR A 89 -10.05 3.00 -17.99
N ILE A 90 -9.41 1.96 -18.47
CA ILE A 90 -7.98 1.68 -18.18
C ILE A 90 -7.12 2.88 -18.55
N ALA A 91 -7.36 3.49 -19.71
CA ALA A 91 -6.58 4.64 -20.20
C ALA A 91 -6.71 5.87 -19.27
N GLU A 92 -7.94 6.15 -18.77
CA GLU A 92 -8.16 7.23 -17.81
C GLU A 92 -7.46 6.95 -16.48
N ASN A 93 -7.51 5.71 -15.99
CA ASN A 93 -6.88 5.32 -14.74
C ASN A 93 -5.34 5.41 -14.83
N LEU A 94 -4.74 4.96 -15.92
CA LEU A 94 -3.30 5.07 -16.16
C LEU A 94 -2.86 6.54 -16.21
N ALA A 95 -3.57 7.39 -16.98
CA ALA A 95 -3.26 8.81 -17.06
C ALA A 95 -3.36 9.52 -15.70
N ARG A 96 -4.40 9.23 -14.91
CA ARG A 96 -4.56 9.79 -13.56
C ARG A 96 -3.49 9.29 -12.60
N PHE A 97 -3.13 8.02 -12.67
CA PHE A 97 -2.08 7.46 -11.80
C PHE A 97 -0.71 8.04 -12.13
N GLU A 98 -0.43 8.31 -13.40
CA GLU A 98 0.76 9.06 -13.83
C GLU A 98 0.75 10.51 -13.31
N GLN A 99 -0.38 11.21 -13.37
CA GLN A 99 -0.54 12.56 -12.79
C GLN A 99 -0.27 12.56 -11.27
N MET A 100 -0.77 11.56 -10.55
CA MET A 100 -0.44 11.38 -9.13
C MET A 100 1.07 11.21 -8.93
N ARG A 101 1.71 10.36 -9.72
CA ARG A 101 3.16 10.05 -9.66
C ARG A 101 4.02 11.29 -9.94
N ASN A 102 3.59 12.14 -10.87
CA ASN A 102 4.28 13.36 -11.27
C ASN A 102 4.05 14.54 -10.31
N GLY A 103 3.18 14.38 -9.31
CA GLY A 103 2.85 15.45 -8.37
C GLY A 103 1.95 16.55 -8.96
N GLU A 104 1.22 16.25 -10.03
CA GLU A 104 0.27 17.18 -10.65
C GLU A 104 -1.01 17.32 -9.83
N LEU A 105 -1.27 16.35 -8.95
CA LEU A 105 -2.39 16.34 -8.02
C LEU A 105 -1.90 16.51 -6.59
N GLY A 106 -2.67 17.24 -5.78
CA GLY A 106 -2.38 17.48 -4.38
C GLY A 106 -2.82 16.34 -3.46
N GLU A 107 -2.36 16.38 -2.22
CA GLU A 107 -2.77 15.44 -1.18
C GLU A 107 -4.28 15.43 -0.98
N GLY A 108 -4.85 14.23 -0.85
CA GLY A 108 -6.30 14.04 -0.69
C GLY A 108 -7.13 14.23 -1.96
N GLN A 109 -6.55 14.60 -3.10
CA GLN A 109 -7.28 14.78 -4.36
C GLN A 109 -7.49 13.50 -5.14
N ALA A 110 -6.63 12.51 -4.94
CA ALA A 110 -6.75 11.21 -5.60
C ALA A 110 -6.08 10.11 -4.77
N VAL A 111 -6.58 8.89 -4.93
CA VAL A 111 -5.98 7.66 -4.40
C VAL A 111 -6.13 6.54 -5.43
N LEU A 112 -5.19 5.57 -5.44
CA LEU A 112 -5.38 4.33 -6.18
C LEU A 112 -6.07 3.32 -5.26
N ARG A 113 -7.16 2.71 -5.73
CA ARG A 113 -7.92 1.70 -5.01
C ARG A 113 -7.92 0.37 -5.75
N ALA A 114 -7.88 -0.73 -5.00
CA ALA A 114 -8.20 -2.05 -5.54
C ALA A 114 -9.70 -2.13 -5.89
N LYS A 115 -10.04 -2.78 -7.00
CA LYS A 115 -11.42 -3.00 -7.44
C LYS A 115 -11.88 -4.40 -7.02
N ILE A 116 -12.45 -4.52 -5.83
CA ILE A 116 -12.83 -5.81 -5.24
C ILE A 116 -14.35 -5.92 -5.08
N ASP A 117 -14.89 -5.52 -3.91
CA ASP A 117 -16.33 -5.66 -3.62
C ASP A 117 -16.75 -4.66 -2.52
N MET A 118 -17.50 -3.63 -2.92
CA MET A 118 -18.03 -2.64 -2.00
C MET A 118 -19.16 -3.18 -1.10
N SER A 119 -19.67 -4.38 -1.38
CA SER A 119 -20.68 -5.07 -0.55
C SER A 119 -20.08 -6.09 0.41
N SER A 120 -18.76 -6.27 0.42
CA SER A 120 -18.09 -7.24 1.29
C SER A 120 -18.45 -7.06 2.77
N PRO A 121 -18.72 -8.13 3.52
CA PRO A 121 -18.89 -8.06 4.98
C PRO A 121 -17.60 -7.62 5.68
N ASN A 122 -16.44 -7.93 5.11
CA ASN A 122 -15.16 -7.41 5.57
C ASN A 122 -14.92 -6.01 4.97
N VAL A 123 -14.96 -4.99 5.82
CA VAL A 123 -14.79 -3.58 5.40
C VAL A 123 -13.40 -3.30 4.77
N HIS A 124 -12.39 -4.12 5.10
CA HIS A 124 -11.05 -4.01 4.52
C HIS A 124 -10.97 -4.52 3.07
N MET A 125 -12.01 -5.24 2.60
CA MET A 125 -12.14 -5.70 1.21
C MET A 125 -13.02 -4.78 0.35
N ARG A 126 -13.55 -3.69 0.92
CA ARG A 126 -14.36 -2.71 0.20
C ARG A 126 -13.50 -1.71 -0.54
N ASP A 127 -12.96 -2.13 -1.66
CA ASP A 127 -12.06 -1.37 -2.53
C ASP A 127 -10.98 -0.60 -1.72
N PRO A 128 -10.05 -1.30 -1.04
CA PRO A 128 -9.04 -0.68 -0.20
C PRO A 128 -8.09 0.22 -0.99
N ILE A 129 -7.57 1.25 -0.31
CA ILE A 129 -6.58 2.17 -0.89
C ILE A 129 -5.23 1.46 -0.97
N MET A 130 -4.59 1.53 -2.14
CA MET A 130 -3.24 0.99 -2.39
C MET A 130 -2.17 2.07 -2.43
N TYR A 131 -2.48 3.25 -2.99
CA TYR A 131 -1.57 4.41 -3.05
C TYR A 131 -2.27 5.69 -2.65
N ARG A 132 -1.52 6.55 -1.99
CA ARG A 132 -1.91 7.93 -1.63
C ARG A 132 -0.86 8.93 -2.11
N ILE A 133 -1.25 10.20 -2.25
CA ILE A 133 -0.36 11.32 -2.56
C ILE A 133 0.17 11.88 -1.24
N LEU A 134 1.48 12.01 -1.12
CA LEU A 134 2.16 12.76 -0.04
C LEU A 134 3.32 13.54 -0.65
N HIS A 135 3.46 14.80 -0.28
CA HIS A 135 4.51 15.69 -0.79
C HIS A 135 5.68 15.86 0.18
N SER A 136 5.82 14.94 1.11
CA SER A 136 6.90 14.91 2.09
C SER A 136 8.15 14.22 1.54
N GLU A 137 9.32 14.66 2.00
CA GLU A 137 10.60 14.02 1.70
C GLU A 137 10.74 12.71 2.49
N HIS A 138 11.11 11.65 1.79
CA HIS A 138 11.27 10.31 2.39
C HIS A 138 12.72 10.07 2.80
N HIS A 139 12.95 9.53 4.00
CA HIS A 139 14.29 9.35 4.58
C HIS A 139 15.25 8.52 3.74
N GLN A 140 14.75 7.58 2.92
CA GLN A 140 15.56 6.74 2.03
C GLN A 140 15.55 7.22 0.56
N THR A 141 14.42 7.70 0.06
CA THR A 141 14.24 8.00 -1.37
C THR A 141 14.19 9.50 -1.68
N GLY A 142 14.27 10.37 -0.65
CA GLY A 142 14.20 11.81 -0.82
C GLY A 142 12.91 12.25 -1.52
N ASP A 143 13.05 13.14 -2.48
CA ASP A 143 11.93 13.72 -3.26
C ASP A 143 11.53 12.91 -4.51
N THR A 144 12.06 11.70 -4.67
CA THR A 144 11.83 10.89 -5.87
C THR A 144 10.37 10.52 -6.07
N TRP A 145 9.64 10.27 -4.99
CA TRP A 145 8.25 9.85 -5.00
C TRP A 145 7.32 10.95 -4.52
N LYS A 146 6.14 11.04 -5.15
CA LYS A 146 5.02 11.92 -4.76
C LYS A 146 3.77 11.11 -4.40
N ILE A 147 3.84 9.79 -4.58
CA ILE A 147 2.84 8.82 -4.17
C ILE A 147 3.51 7.72 -3.37
N TYR A 148 2.82 7.23 -2.37
CA TYR A 148 3.35 6.20 -1.46
C TYR A 148 2.36 5.06 -1.33
N PRO A 149 2.83 3.79 -1.37
CA PRO A 149 1.97 2.65 -1.17
C PRO A 149 1.44 2.62 0.26
N MET A 150 0.22 2.12 0.43
CA MET A 150 -0.29 1.80 1.77
C MET A 150 0.36 0.51 2.27
N TYR A 151 0.49 0.37 3.58
CA TYR A 151 1.04 -0.80 4.25
C TYR A 151 0.45 -2.12 3.73
N ASP A 152 -0.89 -2.18 3.65
CA ASP A 152 -1.61 -3.39 3.21
C ASP A 152 -1.30 -3.83 1.78
N TYR A 153 -0.81 -2.92 0.94
CA TYR A 153 -0.34 -3.21 -0.42
C TYR A 153 1.16 -3.54 -0.45
N ALA A 154 1.97 -2.80 0.29
CA ALA A 154 3.42 -2.93 0.29
C ALA A 154 3.89 -4.22 1.01
N HIS A 155 3.30 -4.56 2.15
CA HIS A 155 3.72 -5.69 2.98
C HIS A 155 3.66 -7.04 2.24
N PRO A 156 2.52 -7.47 1.64
CA PRO A 156 2.46 -8.74 0.92
C PRO A 156 3.45 -8.83 -0.23
N LEU A 157 3.65 -7.74 -0.95
CA LEU A 157 4.54 -7.71 -2.10
C LEU A 157 6.01 -7.69 -1.71
N SER A 158 6.36 -7.01 -0.64
CA SER A 158 7.71 -7.07 -0.05
C SER A 158 8.03 -8.49 0.45
N ASP A 159 7.08 -9.15 1.11
CA ASP A 159 7.23 -10.55 1.53
C ASP A 159 7.47 -11.47 0.31
N ALA A 160 6.72 -11.27 -0.77
CA ALA A 160 6.87 -12.05 -1.99
C ALA A 160 8.24 -11.82 -2.66
N ILE A 161 8.70 -10.57 -2.75
CA ILE A 161 10.04 -10.23 -3.29
C ILE A 161 11.15 -10.91 -2.47
N GLU A 162 11.00 -10.91 -1.15
CA GLU A 162 11.99 -11.45 -0.23
C GLU A 162 11.91 -12.97 -0.06
N GLY A 163 10.89 -13.63 -0.61
CA GLY A 163 10.65 -15.07 -0.44
C GLY A 163 10.35 -15.46 1.00
N ILE A 164 9.60 -14.63 1.72
CA ILE A 164 9.25 -14.84 3.13
C ILE A 164 8.29 -16.03 3.24
N THR A 165 8.65 -17.03 4.04
CA THR A 165 7.84 -18.21 4.30
C THR A 165 6.97 -18.08 5.54
N HIS A 166 7.35 -17.24 6.49
CA HIS A 166 6.65 -17.00 7.75
C HIS A 166 6.67 -15.50 8.01
N SER A 167 5.57 -14.83 7.66
CA SER A 167 5.38 -13.40 7.88
C SER A 167 4.80 -13.15 9.27
N LEU A 168 5.35 -12.18 9.98
CA LEU A 168 4.92 -11.78 11.32
C LEU A 168 4.52 -10.31 11.30
N CYS A 169 3.31 -10.03 11.74
CA CYS A 169 2.82 -8.68 11.98
C CYS A 169 1.94 -8.63 13.23
N THR A 170 1.52 -7.45 13.65
CA THR A 170 0.67 -7.29 14.84
C THR A 170 -0.75 -7.79 14.59
N LEU A 171 -1.43 -8.22 15.67
CA LEU A 171 -2.75 -8.86 15.61
C LEU A 171 -3.83 -7.95 14.99
N GLU A 172 -3.66 -6.65 15.04
CA GLU A 172 -4.60 -5.67 14.46
C GLU A 172 -4.79 -5.83 12.93
N PHE A 173 -3.84 -6.46 12.24
CA PHE A 173 -3.91 -6.72 10.79
C PHE A 173 -4.54 -8.07 10.43
N VAL A 174 -5.08 -8.83 11.37
CA VAL A 174 -5.66 -10.16 11.06
C VAL A 174 -6.80 -10.08 10.04
N ASP A 175 -7.65 -9.07 10.12
CA ASP A 175 -8.79 -8.86 9.21
C ASP A 175 -8.36 -8.31 7.84
N HIS A 176 -7.10 -7.89 7.69
CA HIS A 176 -6.50 -7.43 6.43
C HIS A 176 -5.94 -8.59 5.58
N ARG A 177 -5.77 -9.79 6.17
CA ARG A 177 -5.19 -10.94 5.48
C ARG A 177 -5.88 -11.30 4.15
N PRO A 178 -7.22 -11.22 4.00
CA PRO A 178 -7.84 -11.47 2.70
C PRO A 178 -7.35 -10.53 1.59
N PHE A 179 -7.00 -9.29 1.94
CA PHE A 179 -6.41 -8.36 0.98
C PHE A 179 -4.94 -8.71 0.66
N TYR A 180 -4.16 -9.13 1.66
CA TYR A 180 -2.81 -9.69 1.46
C TYR A 180 -2.83 -10.81 0.41
N ASP A 181 -3.68 -11.82 0.61
CA ASP A 181 -3.79 -12.97 -0.29
C ASP A 181 -4.25 -12.53 -1.68
N TRP A 182 -5.21 -11.60 -1.78
CA TRP A 182 -5.71 -11.05 -3.04
C TRP A 182 -4.61 -10.33 -3.84
N VAL A 183 -3.81 -9.49 -3.19
CA VAL A 183 -2.72 -8.74 -3.86
C VAL A 183 -1.69 -9.70 -4.46
N VAL A 184 -1.22 -10.67 -3.67
CA VAL A 184 -0.21 -11.66 -4.12
C VAL A 184 -0.72 -12.48 -5.29
N GLU A 185 -1.99 -12.93 -5.25
CA GLU A 185 -2.63 -13.68 -6.33
C GLU A 185 -2.73 -12.86 -7.63
N LYS A 186 -3.14 -11.58 -7.52
CA LYS A 186 -3.41 -10.72 -8.67
C LYS A 186 -2.15 -10.28 -9.40
N VAL A 187 -1.09 -9.98 -8.70
CA VAL A 187 0.18 -9.56 -9.33
C VAL A 187 1.01 -10.74 -9.82
N LYS A 188 0.62 -12.00 -9.51
CA LYS A 188 1.40 -13.20 -9.85
C LYS A 188 2.86 -13.03 -9.47
N SER A 189 3.09 -12.52 -8.28
CA SER A 189 4.45 -12.31 -7.76
C SER A 189 5.21 -13.65 -7.74
N PRO A 190 6.54 -13.62 -7.87
CA PRO A 190 7.34 -14.81 -7.64
C PRO A 190 7.06 -15.36 -6.23
N SER A 191 6.56 -16.57 -6.14
CA SER A 191 6.32 -17.28 -4.89
C SER A 191 7.59 -18.00 -4.42
#